data_527d8061450a2fc3e9f03979cf914637
#
_entry.id   527d8061450a2fc3e9f03979cf914637
#
_cell.length_a   1.000
_cell.length_b   1.000
_cell.length_c   1.000
_cell.angle_alpha   90.00
_cell.angle_beta   90.00
_cell.angle_gamma   90.00
#
_symmetry.space_group_name_H-M   'P 1'
#
loop_
_entity.id
_entity.type
_entity.pdbx_description
1 polymer ?
#
loop_
_entity_poly.entity_id
_entity_poly.type
_entity_poly.pdbx_seq_one_letter_code
_entity_poly.pdbx_strand_id
1 'polypeptide(L)'
;MSYESILLDVQGRVGLITLNRPQALNALNAQLVSELNQALDSLEANPEIGCIVLTGSKKAFAAGADIKEMAELTYPQIYLDDLFSDSDRVANRRKPIIAAVNGFALGGGCELALMCDFILAGDNAKFGQPEINLGVLPGMGGTQRLTRAVGKAKAMEMCLTGRFIDAVEAERCGIVARIVPADELFDVALKVATLIAGKSVPISMMVKESVNRAFEVSLSEGVRFERRVFHAAFATLDQKEGMAAFVAKRAPEFKDK
;
A
#
# COMPACT_ATOMS: atom_id res chain seq x y z
N MET A 1 17.94 9.81 10.50
CA MET A 1 16.83 10.13 11.44
C MET A 1 16.53 8.84 12.22
N SER A 2 16.35 8.92 13.52
CA SER A 2 15.87 7.78 14.32
C SER A 2 14.36 7.89 14.45
N TYR A 3 13.63 6.85 14.09
CA TYR A 3 12.18 6.72 14.27
C TYR A 3 11.92 5.88 15.53
N GLU A 4 10.80 6.09 16.19
CA GLU A 4 10.38 5.34 17.38
C GLU A 4 9.28 4.31 17.05
N SER A 5 8.36 4.70 16.18
CA SER A 5 7.15 3.92 15.82
C SER A 5 7.31 3.10 14.54
N ILE A 6 8.39 3.28 13.79
CA ILE A 6 8.72 2.50 12.61
C ILE A 6 10.21 2.14 12.59
N LEU A 7 10.56 1.13 11.81
CA LEU A 7 11.94 0.84 11.41
C LEU A 7 12.06 1.12 9.91
N LEU A 8 13.13 1.83 9.53
CA LEU A 8 13.45 2.12 8.14
C LEU A 8 14.79 1.44 7.79
N ASP A 9 14.80 0.63 6.75
CA ASP A 9 15.98 -0.02 6.18
C ASP A 9 15.97 0.11 4.66
N VAL A 10 17.12 -0.13 4.03
CA VAL A 10 17.27 -0.14 2.58
C VAL A 10 18.08 -1.37 2.16
N GLN A 11 17.50 -2.18 1.28
CA GLN A 11 18.19 -3.35 0.72
C GLN A 11 18.27 -3.23 -0.80
N GLY A 12 19.45 -2.92 -1.31
CA GLY A 12 19.64 -2.58 -2.72
C GLY A 12 18.79 -1.38 -3.13
N ARG A 13 17.87 -1.58 -4.07
CA ARG A 13 16.94 -0.55 -4.54
C ARG A 13 15.55 -0.63 -3.88
N VAL A 14 15.42 -1.34 -2.77
CA VAL A 14 14.15 -1.51 -2.04
C VAL A 14 14.21 -0.77 -0.71
N GLY A 15 13.26 0.14 -0.49
CA GLY A 15 13.00 0.73 0.82
C GLY A 15 12.11 -0.20 1.65
N LEU A 16 12.50 -0.45 2.90
CA LEU A 16 11.77 -1.32 3.83
C LEU A 16 11.28 -0.50 5.01
N ILE A 17 9.97 -0.45 5.21
CA ILE A 17 9.35 0.20 6.37
C ILE A 17 8.63 -0.87 7.18
N THR A 18 9.02 -1.03 8.43
CA THR A 18 8.36 -1.93 9.38
C THR A 18 7.67 -1.12 10.46
N LEU A 19 6.34 -1.28 10.59
CA LEU A 19 5.58 -0.70 11.70
C LEU A 19 6.06 -1.32 13.01
N ASN A 20 6.41 -0.51 14.00
CA ASN A 20 7.13 -0.94 15.20
C ASN A 20 6.49 -0.41 16.50
N ARG A 21 5.21 -0.66 16.67
CA ARG A 21 4.49 -0.50 17.95
C ARG A 21 3.90 -1.84 18.40
N PRO A 22 4.72 -2.89 18.64
CA PRO A 22 4.25 -4.26 18.88
C PRO A 22 3.36 -4.38 20.13
N GLN A 23 3.57 -3.53 21.14
CA GLN A 23 2.77 -3.46 22.38
C GLN A 23 1.32 -2.99 22.12
N ALA A 24 1.07 -2.27 21.03
CA ALA A 24 -0.22 -1.81 20.57
C ALA A 24 -0.70 -2.51 19.29
N LEU A 25 -0.12 -3.67 18.94
CA LEU A 25 -0.38 -4.37 17.67
C LEU A 25 -0.27 -3.43 16.44
N ASN A 26 0.68 -2.51 16.48
CA ASN A 26 0.90 -1.50 15.45
C ASN A 26 -0.30 -0.57 15.19
N ALA A 27 -1.14 -0.31 16.20
CA ALA A 27 -2.23 0.66 16.08
C ALA A 27 -1.68 2.01 15.61
N LEU A 28 -2.39 2.61 14.66
CA LEU A 28 -1.99 3.85 13.99
C LEU A 28 -2.32 5.05 14.89
N ASN A 29 -1.29 5.69 15.41
CA ASN A 29 -1.38 6.96 16.11
C ASN A 29 -0.73 8.09 15.31
N ALA A 30 -0.89 9.34 15.73
CA ALA A 30 -0.37 10.50 15.03
C ALA A 30 1.16 10.42 14.80
N GLN A 31 1.93 9.96 15.81
CA GLN A 31 3.37 9.79 15.69
C GLN A 31 3.75 8.77 14.60
N LEU A 32 3.12 7.59 14.60
CA LEU A 32 3.40 6.55 13.60
C LEU A 32 3.08 7.04 12.18
N VAL A 33 1.94 7.71 11.98
CA VAL A 33 1.55 8.27 10.67
C VAL A 33 2.53 9.34 10.22
N SER A 34 2.96 10.23 11.13
CA SER A 34 3.97 11.25 10.84
C SER A 34 5.31 10.63 10.43
N GLU A 35 5.82 9.67 11.20
CA GLU A 35 7.09 8.99 10.92
C GLU A 35 7.02 8.18 9.61
N LEU A 36 5.90 7.50 9.35
CA LEU A 36 5.65 6.78 8.10
C LEU A 36 5.73 7.74 6.89
N ASN A 37 5.08 8.90 6.98
CA ASN A 37 5.13 9.89 5.91
C ASN A 37 6.53 10.46 5.69
N GLN A 38 7.29 10.74 6.76
CA GLN A 38 8.68 11.20 6.66
C GLN A 38 9.58 10.14 6.00
N ALA A 39 9.42 8.87 6.37
CA ALA A 39 10.16 7.78 5.76
C ALA A 39 9.81 7.64 4.27
N LEU A 40 8.52 7.71 3.93
CA LEU A 40 8.05 7.67 2.54
C LEU A 40 8.57 8.87 1.73
N ASP A 41 8.59 10.08 2.29
CA ASP A 41 9.17 11.27 1.64
C ASP A 41 10.66 11.05 1.31
N SER A 42 11.40 10.50 2.27
CA SER A 42 12.84 10.20 2.09
C SER A 42 13.07 9.15 1.00
N LEU A 43 12.28 8.06 0.99
CA LEU A 43 12.38 7.00 -0.02
C LEU A 43 11.92 7.47 -1.40
N GLU A 44 10.88 8.30 -1.46
CA GLU A 44 10.37 8.88 -2.71
C GLU A 44 11.42 9.81 -3.35
N ALA A 45 12.11 10.63 -2.54
CA ALA A 45 13.14 11.56 -3.00
C ALA A 45 14.46 10.87 -3.39
N ASN A 46 14.72 9.64 -2.91
CA ASN A 46 15.97 8.93 -3.17
C ASN A 46 15.92 8.25 -4.56
N PRO A 47 16.74 8.67 -5.57
CA PRO A 47 16.73 8.11 -6.91
C PRO A 47 17.15 6.63 -6.95
N GLU A 48 17.88 6.15 -5.95
CA GLU A 48 18.32 4.75 -5.89
C GLU A 48 17.19 3.79 -5.48
N ILE A 49 16.06 4.30 -4.98
CA ILE A 49 14.94 3.46 -4.58
C ILE A 49 13.94 3.31 -5.73
N GLY A 50 13.63 2.07 -6.08
CA GLY A 50 12.67 1.73 -7.14
C GLY A 50 11.36 1.12 -6.64
N CYS A 51 11.32 0.56 -5.42
CA CYS A 51 10.12 -0.01 -4.80
C CYS A 51 10.21 0.08 -3.29
N ILE A 52 9.05 0.11 -2.62
CA ILE A 52 8.92 0.18 -1.16
C ILE A 52 8.13 -1.04 -0.68
N VAL A 53 8.55 -1.64 0.43
CA VAL A 53 7.79 -2.66 1.17
C VAL A 53 7.38 -2.06 2.51
N LEU A 54 6.09 -2.09 2.80
CA LEU A 54 5.52 -1.74 4.09
C LEU A 54 5.04 -3.02 4.78
N THR A 55 5.51 -3.27 5.99
CA THR A 55 5.16 -4.47 6.76
C THR A 55 4.98 -4.15 8.24
N GLY A 56 4.56 -5.13 9.01
CA GLY A 56 4.43 -5.06 10.46
C GLY A 56 5.10 -6.24 11.14
N SER A 57 4.54 -6.70 12.25
CA SER A 57 4.99 -7.88 12.97
C SER A 57 4.29 -9.16 12.49
N LYS A 58 4.80 -10.33 12.90
CA LYS A 58 4.12 -11.63 12.66
C LYS A 58 2.69 -11.69 13.23
N LYS A 59 2.39 -10.91 14.28
CA LYS A 59 1.07 -10.89 14.95
C LYS A 59 0.09 -9.91 14.31
N ALA A 60 0.61 -8.78 13.84
CA ALA A 60 -0.21 -7.74 13.25
C ALA A 60 0.62 -6.89 12.27
N PHE A 61 0.06 -6.67 11.10
CA PHE A 61 0.44 -5.56 10.25
C PHE A 61 0.08 -4.25 10.96
N ALA A 62 -1.21 -3.99 11.16
CA ALA A 62 -1.73 -2.93 12.02
C ALA A 62 -3.18 -3.27 12.45
N ALA A 63 -3.50 -3.14 13.75
CA ALA A 63 -4.81 -3.54 14.29
C ALA A 63 -5.83 -2.40 14.36
N GLY A 64 -5.64 -1.32 13.62
CA GLY A 64 -6.58 -0.20 13.54
C GLY A 64 -5.96 1.14 13.94
N ALA A 65 -6.79 2.16 14.11
CA ALA A 65 -6.38 3.43 14.71
C ALA A 65 -6.19 3.29 16.23
N ASP A 66 -5.37 4.16 16.81
CA ASP A 66 -5.18 4.17 18.27
C ASP A 66 -6.40 4.83 18.95
N ILE A 67 -7.30 3.98 19.44
CA ILE A 67 -8.58 4.43 20.04
C ILE A 67 -8.36 5.35 21.23
N LYS A 68 -7.23 5.23 21.95
CA LYS A 68 -6.95 6.11 23.09
C LYS A 68 -6.74 7.57 22.67
N GLU A 69 -6.19 7.80 21.48
CA GLU A 69 -6.05 9.15 20.93
C GLU A 69 -7.40 9.72 20.43
N MET A 70 -8.34 8.85 20.07
CA MET A 70 -9.60 9.27 19.46
C MET A 70 -10.76 9.42 20.43
N ALA A 71 -10.74 8.69 21.55
CA ALA A 71 -11.90 8.52 22.43
C ALA A 71 -12.51 9.84 22.95
N GLU A 72 -11.68 10.83 23.20
CA GLU A 72 -12.09 12.13 23.74
C GLU A 72 -12.26 13.24 22.68
N LEU A 73 -12.01 12.92 21.40
CA LEU A 73 -12.11 13.92 20.34
C LEU A 73 -13.57 14.27 20.05
N THR A 74 -13.81 15.57 19.81
CA THR A 74 -15.13 16.09 19.45
C THR A 74 -15.23 16.39 17.96
N TYR A 75 -16.46 16.46 17.42
CA TYR A 75 -16.68 16.76 16.01
C TYR A 75 -15.95 18.04 15.53
N PRO A 76 -16.01 19.19 16.24
CA PRO A 76 -15.27 20.38 15.80
C PRO A 76 -13.76 20.17 15.66
N GLN A 77 -13.13 19.43 16.58
CA GLN A 77 -11.71 19.11 16.53
C GLN A 77 -11.39 18.24 15.31
N ILE A 78 -12.09 17.10 15.18
CA ILE A 78 -11.89 16.16 14.06
C ILE A 78 -12.08 16.86 12.71
N TYR A 79 -13.08 17.74 12.62
CA TYR A 79 -13.40 18.44 11.37
C TYR A 79 -12.37 19.52 11.02
N LEU A 80 -11.91 20.29 12.01
CA LEU A 80 -10.92 21.36 11.78
C LEU A 80 -9.52 20.82 11.49
N ASP A 81 -9.16 19.73 12.17
CA ASP A 81 -7.85 19.09 12.01
C ASP A 81 -7.79 18.14 10.82
N ASP A 82 -8.92 17.90 10.13
CA ASP A 82 -9.07 16.96 9.02
C ASP A 82 -8.44 15.60 9.33
N LEU A 83 -8.94 14.99 10.44
CA LEU A 83 -8.38 13.75 10.99
C LEU A 83 -8.23 12.69 9.91
N PHE A 84 -7.06 12.09 9.83
CA PHE A 84 -6.61 11.08 8.87
C PHE A 84 -6.19 11.58 7.47
N SER A 85 -6.34 12.86 7.12
CA SER A 85 -5.89 13.40 5.83
C SER A 85 -4.42 13.11 5.52
N ASP A 86 -3.55 13.13 6.53
CA ASP A 86 -2.14 12.76 6.38
C ASP A 86 -1.93 11.30 5.94
N SER A 87 -2.86 10.42 6.24
CA SER A 87 -2.80 9.01 5.83
C SER A 87 -2.97 8.84 4.32
N ASP A 88 -3.73 9.72 3.66
CA ASP A 88 -3.92 9.68 2.20
C ASP A 88 -2.63 9.89 1.41
N ARG A 89 -1.60 10.48 2.06
CA ARG A 89 -0.27 10.65 1.45
C ARG A 89 0.38 9.33 1.05
N VAL A 90 0.03 8.22 1.71
CA VAL A 90 0.52 6.87 1.36
C VAL A 90 0.02 6.47 -0.03
N ALA A 91 -1.28 6.64 -0.31
CA ALA A 91 -1.88 6.30 -1.60
C ALA A 91 -1.37 7.19 -2.75
N ASN A 92 -0.92 8.41 -2.43
CA ASN A 92 -0.47 9.40 -3.41
C ASN A 92 1.03 9.29 -3.76
N ARG A 93 1.76 8.30 -3.24
CA ARG A 93 3.17 8.06 -3.59
C ARG A 93 3.28 7.58 -5.03
N ARG A 94 4.31 8.05 -5.72
CA ARG A 94 4.54 7.69 -7.13
C ARG A 94 5.26 6.37 -7.28
N LYS A 95 6.23 6.08 -6.39
CA LYS A 95 6.93 4.78 -6.40
C LYS A 95 6.02 3.65 -5.95
N PRO A 96 6.18 2.43 -6.50
CA PRO A 96 5.42 1.26 -6.06
C PRO A 96 5.62 0.94 -4.58
N ILE A 97 4.51 0.64 -3.88
CA ILE A 97 4.49 0.22 -2.48
C ILE A 97 3.77 -1.12 -2.37
N ILE A 98 4.42 -2.11 -1.79
CA ILE A 98 3.85 -3.43 -1.48
C ILE A 98 3.52 -3.49 0.00
N ALA A 99 2.28 -3.84 0.35
CA ALA A 99 1.96 -4.24 1.72
C ALA A 99 2.26 -5.73 1.92
N ALA A 100 3.15 -6.05 2.85
CA ALA A 100 3.42 -7.42 3.28
C ALA A 100 2.71 -7.66 4.63
N VAL A 101 1.57 -8.36 4.58
CA VAL A 101 0.62 -8.45 5.70
C VAL A 101 0.68 -9.81 6.37
N ASN A 102 1.16 -9.86 7.61
CA ASN A 102 1.00 -10.98 8.52
C ASN A 102 0.02 -10.61 9.65
N GLY A 103 -0.72 -11.60 10.17
CA GLY A 103 -1.62 -11.42 11.30
C GLY A 103 -2.72 -10.39 11.00
N PHE A 104 -3.00 -9.48 11.94
CA PHE A 104 -4.12 -8.57 11.83
C PHE A 104 -3.82 -7.34 10.95
N ALA A 105 -4.70 -7.09 9.99
CA ALA A 105 -4.86 -5.84 9.24
C ALA A 105 -6.32 -5.41 9.39
N LEU A 106 -6.64 -4.62 10.42
CA LEU A 106 -8.01 -4.31 10.82
C LEU A 106 -8.25 -2.81 10.83
N GLY A 107 -9.46 -2.38 10.48
CA GLY A 107 -9.83 -0.96 10.46
C GLY A 107 -8.81 -0.12 9.71
N GLY A 108 -8.29 0.94 10.33
CA GLY A 108 -7.23 1.77 9.76
C GLY A 108 -6.03 0.99 9.26
N GLY A 109 -5.69 -0.17 9.86
CA GLY A 109 -4.62 -1.05 9.38
C GLY A 109 -4.97 -1.75 8.06
N CYS A 110 -6.23 -2.16 7.89
CA CYS A 110 -6.73 -2.67 6.61
C CYS A 110 -6.77 -1.55 5.56
N GLU A 111 -7.19 -0.36 5.95
CA GLU A 111 -7.21 0.83 5.10
C GLU A 111 -5.81 1.20 4.62
N LEU A 112 -4.81 1.19 5.52
CA LEU A 112 -3.40 1.42 5.18
C LEU A 112 -2.86 0.38 4.19
N ALA A 113 -3.19 -0.91 4.39
CA ALA A 113 -2.82 -1.96 3.44
C ALA A 113 -3.45 -1.74 2.05
N LEU A 114 -4.73 -1.31 2.01
CA LEU A 114 -5.45 -0.97 0.78
C LEU A 114 -4.95 0.32 0.09
N MET A 115 -4.20 1.17 0.78
CA MET A 115 -3.52 2.34 0.18
C MET A 115 -2.27 1.95 -0.59
N CYS A 116 -1.68 0.79 -0.30
CA CYS A 116 -0.56 0.25 -1.07
C CYS A 116 -1.04 -0.26 -2.44
N ASP A 117 -0.10 -0.46 -3.37
CA ASP A 117 -0.46 -0.85 -4.74
C ASP A 117 -1.01 -2.27 -4.83
N PHE A 118 -0.48 -3.17 -4.02
CA PHE A 118 -1.03 -4.51 -3.83
C PHE A 118 -0.55 -5.12 -2.52
N ILE A 119 -1.28 -6.15 -2.08
CA ILE A 119 -1.04 -6.86 -0.82
C ILE A 119 -0.51 -8.26 -1.12
N LEU A 120 0.62 -8.61 -0.50
CA LEU A 120 1.06 -9.99 -0.29
C LEU A 120 0.71 -10.37 1.15
N ALA A 121 0.02 -11.48 1.34
CA ALA A 121 -0.43 -11.89 2.66
C ALA A 121 0.20 -13.21 3.10
N GLY A 122 0.57 -13.29 4.37
CA GLY A 122 0.79 -14.57 5.01
C GLY A 122 -0.53 -15.35 5.14
N ASP A 123 -0.46 -16.68 5.16
CA ASP A 123 -1.62 -17.55 5.34
C ASP A 123 -2.33 -17.34 6.70
N ASN A 124 -1.66 -16.69 7.65
CA ASN A 124 -2.20 -16.30 8.94
C ASN A 124 -2.92 -14.94 8.94
N ALA A 125 -2.94 -14.20 7.82
CA ALA A 125 -3.46 -12.85 7.77
C ALA A 125 -4.99 -12.80 7.96
N LYS A 126 -5.46 -11.74 8.64
CA LYS A 126 -6.86 -11.44 8.86
C LYS A 126 -7.13 -9.98 8.49
N PHE A 127 -8.17 -9.76 7.70
CA PHE A 127 -8.60 -8.45 7.24
C PHE A 127 -10.00 -8.14 7.74
N GLY A 128 -10.32 -6.87 8.00
CA GLY A 128 -11.66 -6.47 8.41
C GLY A 128 -11.79 -4.97 8.62
N GLN A 129 -13.05 -4.51 8.68
CA GLN A 129 -13.43 -3.14 9.00
C GLN A 129 -14.39 -3.16 10.20
N PRO A 130 -13.86 -3.30 11.45
CA PRO A 130 -14.68 -3.51 12.63
C PRO A 130 -15.16 -2.21 13.29
N GLU A 131 -15.03 -1.06 12.66
CA GLU A 131 -15.33 0.26 13.19
C GLU A 131 -16.76 0.39 13.70
N ILE A 132 -17.70 -0.35 13.13
CA ILE A 132 -19.11 -0.38 13.57
C ILE A 132 -19.25 -0.78 15.04
N ASN A 133 -18.35 -1.62 15.56
CA ASN A 133 -18.34 -2.03 16.97
C ASN A 133 -17.92 -0.90 17.93
N LEU A 134 -17.34 0.18 17.38
CA LEU A 134 -16.94 1.39 18.12
C LEU A 134 -17.92 2.55 17.90
N GLY A 135 -19.02 2.32 17.16
CA GLY A 135 -20.01 3.37 16.87
C GLY A 135 -19.54 4.37 15.79
N VAL A 136 -18.55 4.01 14.98
CA VAL A 136 -18.03 4.83 13.88
C VAL A 136 -18.00 4.01 12.59
N LEU A 137 -17.65 4.66 11.49
CA LEU A 137 -17.42 4.03 10.18
C LEU A 137 -15.93 4.08 9.83
N PRO A 138 -15.46 3.30 8.86
CA PRO A 138 -14.10 3.43 8.32
C PRO A 138 -13.83 4.86 7.84
N GLY A 139 -12.75 5.48 8.32
CA GLY A 139 -12.47 6.90 8.12
C GLY A 139 -11.26 7.21 7.23
N MET A 140 -10.45 6.19 6.88
CA MET A 140 -9.25 6.34 6.06
C MET A 140 -9.43 5.79 4.64
N GLY A 141 -10.66 5.77 4.13
CA GLY A 141 -11.02 5.32 2.79
C GLY A 141 -11.46 3.85 2.69
N GLY A 142 -11.65 3.15 3.80
CA GLY A 142 -12.07 1.74 3.82
C GLY A 142 -13.38 1.50 3.08
N THR A 143 -14.40 2.32 3.31
CA THR A 143 -15.67 2.20 2.58
C THR A 143 -15.50 2.34 1.06
N GLN A 144 -14.50 3.06 0.60
CA GLN A 144 -14.25 3.36 -0.81
C GLN A 144 -13.32 2.32 -1.46
N ARG A 145 -12.13 2.11 -0.87
CA ARG A 145 -11.13 1.19 -1.42
C ARG A 145 -11.57 -0.27 -1.31
N LEU A 146 -12.14 -0.67 -0.16
CA LEU A 146 -12.66 -2.03 0.01
C LEU A 146 -13.79 -2.30 -0.99
N THR A 147 -14.75 -1.38 -1.13
CA THR A 147 -15.88 -1.56 -2.07
C THR A 147 -15.41 -1.73 -3.51
N ARG A 148 -14.36 -1.00 -3.93
CA ARG A 148 -13.77 -1.13 -5.25
C ARG A 148 -13.06 -2.48 -5.45
N ALA A 149 -12.42 -2.99 -4.40
CA ALA A 149 -11.73 -4.27 -4.45
C ALA A 149 -12.71 -5.47 -4.47
N VAL A 150 -13.70 -5.49 -3.59
CA VAL A 150 -14.53 -6.70 -3.33
C VAL A 150 -15.97 -6.59 -3.83
N GLY A 151 -16.36 -5.43 -4.32
CA GLY A 151 -17.75 -5.14 -4.68
C GLY A 151 -18.66 -4.82 -3.50
N LYS A 152 -19.81 -4.20 -3.80
CA LYS A 152 -20.73 -3.64 -2.78
C LYS A 152 -21.21 -4.67 -1.75
N ALA A 153 -21.59 -5.87 -2.18
CA ALA A 153 -22.20 -6.87 -1.29
C ALA A 153 -21.24 -7.30 -0.18
N LYS A 154 -20.00 -7.62 -0.54
CA LYS A 154 -18.97 -8.05 0.40
C LYS A 154 -18.53 -6.91 1.32
N ALA A 155 -18.28 -5.71 0.77
CA ALA A 155 -17.91 -4.54 1.55
C ALA A 155 -19.00 -4.18 2.57
N MET A 156 -20.27 -4.19 2.15
CA MET A 156 -21.40 -3.90 3.02
C MET A 156 -21.51 -4.91 4.17
N GLU A 157 -21.37 -6.19 3.86
CA GLU A 157 -21.39 -7.25 4.87
C GLU A 157 -20.24 -7.07 5.87
N MET A 158 -19.01 -6.86 5.43
CA MET A 158 -17.86 -6.67 6.31
C MET A 158 -18.00 -5.42 7.19
N CYS A 159 -18.38 -4.27 6.61
CA CYS A 159 -18.49 -3.01 7.34
C CYS A 159 -19.68 -2.99 8.33
N LEU A 160 -20.82 -3.64 8.01
CA LEU A 160 -22.01 -3.64 8.88
C LEU A 160 -21.94 -4.69 9.98
N THR A 161 -21.22 -5.78 9.76
CA THR A 161 -21.08 -6.84 10.78
C THR A 161 -19.80 -6.72 11.59
N GLY A 162 -18.79 -6.00 11.07
CA GLY A 162 -17.45 -5.92 11.65
C GLY A 162 -16.69 -7.24 11.63
N ARG A 163 -17.14 -8.24 10.84
CA ARG A 163 -16.46 -9.53 10.76
C ARG A 163 -15.11 -9.45 10.07
N PHE A 164 -14.24 -10.37 10.44
CA PHE A 164 -12.95 -10.55 9.78
C PHE A 164 -13.03 -11.64 8.71
N ILE A 165 -12.22 -11.49 7.69
CA ILE A 165 -11.97 -12.50 6.67
C ILE A 165 -10.53 -13.00 6.77
N ASP A 166 -10.29 -14.25 6.41
CA ASP A 166 -8.94 -14.80 6.34
C ASP A 166 -8.24 -14.48 5.00
N ALA A 167 -6.97 -14.86 4.90
CA ALA A 167 -6.18 -14.63 3.72
C ALA A 167 -6.80 -15.26 2.46
N VAL A 168 -7.39 -16.46 2.59
CA VAL A 168 -8.01 -17.19 1.46
C VAL A 168 -9.25 -16.47 0.95
N GLU A 169 -10.12 -16.00 1.85
CA GLU A 169 -11.28 -15.20 1.44
C GLU A 169 -10.83 -13.86 0.85
N ALA A 170 -9.80 -13.23 1.43
CA ALA A 170 -9.25 -11.94 0.98
C ALA A 170 -8.64 -12.03 -0.43
N GLU A 171 -7.90 -13.11 -0.75
CA GLU A 171 -7.39 -13.35 -2.11
C GLU A 171 -8.55 -13.61 -3.08
N ARG A 172 -9.48 -14.48 -2.71
CA ARG A 172 -10.63 -14.83 -3.56
C ARG A 172 -11.49 -13.62 -3.92
N CYS A 173 -11.62 -12.66 -3.02
CA CYS A 173 -12.44 -11.48 -3.28
C CYS A 173 -11.66 -10.26 -3.81
N GLY A 174 -10.34 -10.36 -4.03
CA GLY A 174 -9.54 -9.34 -4.71
C GLY A 174 -8.85 -8.33 -3.81
N ILE A 175 -8.81 -8.54 -2.49
CA ILE A 175 -8.01 -7.71 -1.57
C ILE A 175 -6.52 -8.07 -1.67
N VAL A 176 -6.21 -9.36 -1.72
CA VAL A 176 -4.85 -9.90 -1.69
C VAL A 176 -4.46 -10.40 -3.08
N ALA A 177 -3.29 -9.99 -3.54
CA ALA A 177 -2.77 -10.42 -4.84
C ALA A 177 -2.21 -11.85 -4.80
N ARG A 178 -1.67 -12.28 -3.66
CA ARG A 178 -1.09 -13.62 -3.46
C ARG A 178 -0.93 -13.95 -1.99
N ILE A 179 -1.21 -15.21 -1.63
CA ILE A 179 -0.93 -15.79 -0.31
C ILE A 179 0.38 -16.57 -0.36
N VAL A 180 1.14 -16.49 0.72
CA VAL A 180 2.37 -17.26 0.94
C VAL A 180 2.41 -17.76 2.38
N PRO A 181 3.23 -18.77 2.71
CA PRO A 181 3.45 -19.13 4.11
C PRO A 181 3.89 -17.92 4.94
N ALA A 182 3.31 -17.75 6.12
CA ALA A 182 3.54 -16.56 6.95
C ALA A 182 5.04 -16.32 7.27
N ASP A 183 5.80 -17.40 7.43
CA ASP A 183 7.24 -17.31 7.70
C ASP A 183 8.08 -16.93 6.48
N GLU A 184 7.56 -17.11 5.26
CA GLU A 184 8.23 -16.77 4.01
C GLU A 184 7.83 -15.39 3.47
N LEU A 185 6.82 -14.75 4.06
CA LEU A 185 6.21 -13.53 3.53
C LEU A 185 7.22 -12.42 3.28
N PHE A 186 8.11 -12.16 4.23
CA PHE A 186 9.11 -11.09 4.12
C PHE A 186 10.06 -11.33 2.94
N ASP A 187 10.59 -12.53 2.82
CA ASP A 187 11.53 -12.89 1.75
C ASP A 187 10.87 -12.84 0.38
N VAL A 188 9.61 -13.29 0.29
CA VAL A 188 8.84 -13.21 -0.96
C VAL A 188 8.52 -11.77 -1.32
N ALA A 189 8.12 -10.93 -0.36
CA ALA A 189 7.86 -9.50 -0.59
C ALA A 189 9.12 -8.78 -1.05
N LEU A 190 10.26 -9.05 -0.43
CA LEU A 190 11.55 -8.50 -0.81
C LEU A 190 11.97 -8.92 -2.24
N LYS A 191 11.79 -10.20 -2.58
CA LYS A 191 12.06 -10.71 -3.95
C LYS A 191 11.19 -10.00 -4.99
N VAL A 192 9.88 -9.82 -4.71
CA VAL A 192 8.96 -9.13 -5.62
C VAL A 192 9.33 -7.66 -5.73
N ALA A 193 9.62 -6.99 -4.62
CA ALA A 193 10.06 -5.59 -4.61
C ALA A 193 11.37 -5.39 -5.38
N THR A 194 12.34 -6.30 -5.23
CA THR A 194 13.61 -6.30 -5.97
C THR A 194 13.38 -6.45 -7.47
N LEU A 195 12.44 -7.33 -7.86
CA LEU A 195 12.06 -7.48 -9.28
C LEU A 195 11.46 -6.18 -9.84
N ILE A 196 10.60 -5.50 -9.09
CA ILE A 196 10.00 -4.21 -9.49
C ILE A 196 11.07 -3.12 -9.53
N ALA A 197 11.91 -3.03 -8.49
CA ALA A 197 12.98 -2.04 -8.39
C ALA A 197 14.06 -2.20 -9.48
N GLY A 198 14.18 -3.40 -10.07
CA GLY A 198 15.02 -3.67 -11.23
C GLY A 198 14.44 -3.24 -12.58
N LYS A 199 13.21 -2.72 -12.61
CA LYS A 199 12.59 -2.13 -13.80
C LYS A 199 12.89 -0.64 -13.87
N SER A 200 12.58 -0.02 -15.02
CA SER A 200 12.62 1.44 -15.15
C SER A 200 11.66 2.08 -14.15
N VAL A 201 12.18 2.91 -13.26
CA VAL A 201 11.39 3.59 -12.23
C VAL A 201 10.36 4.54 -12.86
N PRO A 202 10.70 5.40 -13.84
CA PRO A 202 9.70 6.22 -14.51
C PRO A 202 8.56 5.41 -15.13
N ILE A 203 8.87 4.29 -15.77
CA ILE A 203 7.85 3.43 -16.38
C ILE A 203 6.99 2.75 -15.29
N SER A 204 7.59 2.31 -14.20
CA SER A 204 6.85 1.73 -13.07
C SER A 204 5.86 2.75 -12.46
N MET A 205 6.27 4.01 -12.32
CA MET A 205 5.40 5.11 -11.89
C MET A 205 4.24 5.35 -12.89
N MET A 206 4.53 5.34 -14.19
CA MET A 206 3.53 5.50 -15.25
C MET A 206 2.50 4.35 -15.24
N VAL A 207 2.95 3.11 -15.01
CA VAL A 207 2.07 1.94 -14.88
C VAL A 207 1.16 2.10 -13.67
N LYS A 208 1.72 2.43 -12.49
CA LYS A 208 0.94 2.67 -11.26
C LYS A 208 -0.11 3.76 -11.48
N GLU A 209 0.27 4.90 -12.03
CA GLU A 209 -0.66 5.99 -12.31
C GLU A 209 -1.78 5.56 -13.26
N SER A 210 -1.44 4.82 -14.33
CA SER A 210 -2.42 4.36 -15.32
C SER A 210 -3.42 3.35 -14.73
N VAL A 211 -2.95 2.43 -13.88
CA VAL A 211 -3.82 1.45 -13.20
C VAL A 211 -4.73 2.14 -12.20
N ASN A 212 -4.22 3.07 -11.38
CA ASN A 212 -5.02 3.81 -10.42
C ASN A 212 -6.09 4.68 -11.10
N ARG A 213 -5.80 5.21 -12.30
CA ARG A 213 -6.75 5.99 -13.09
C ARG A 213 -8.04 5.24 -13.42
N ALA A 214 -8.00 3.90 -13.49
CA ALA A 214 -9.18 3.08 -13.77
C ALA A 214 -10.29 3.23 -12.72
N PHE A 215 -9.96 3.65 -11.51
CA PHE A 215 -10.92 3.87 -10.41
C PHE A 215 -11.47 5.30 -10.33
N GLU A 216 -10.93 6.23 -11.16
CA GLU A 216 -11.23 7.66 -11.07
C GLU A 216 -11.99 8.20 -12.27
N VAL A 217 -11.91 7.50 -13.43
CA VAL A 217 -12.48 8.02 -14.68
C VAL A 217 -13.27 6.94 -15.44
N SER A 218 -14.01 7.35 -16.49
CA SER A 218 -14.66 6.41 -17.38
C SER A 218 -13.63 5.60 -18.17
N LEU A 219 -14.01 4.39 -18.63
CA LEU A 219 -13.12 3.52 -19.42
C LEU A 219 -12.50 4.26 -20.61
N SER A 220 -13.31 5.04 -21.35
CA SER A 220 -12.82 5.77 -22.53
C SER A 220 -11.76 6.81 -22.19
N GLU A 221 -11.91 7.53 -21.08
CA GLU A 221 -10.91 8.50 -20.61
C GLU A 221 -9.66 7.79 -20.05
N GLY A 222 -9.84 6.69 -19.33
CA GLY A 222 -8.73 5.87 -18.85
C GLY A 222 -7.86 5.35 -20.00
N VAL A 223 -8.48 4.79 -21.05
CA VAL A 223 -7.75 4.31 -22.25
C VAL A 223 -7.07 5.45 -23.01
N ARG A 224 -7.66 6.64 -23.06
CA ARG A 224 -7.00 7.81 -23.66
C ARG A 224 -5.78 8.26 -22.86
N PHE A 225 -5.89 8.28 -21.54
CA PHE A 225 -4.79 8.60 -20.64
C PHE A 225 -3.65 7.59 -20.83
N GLU A 226 -3.93 6.28 -20.71
CA GLU A 226 -2.98 5.20 -20.89
C GLU A 226 -2.22 5.32 -22.21
N ARG A 227 -2.94 5.58 -23.33
CA ARG A 227 -2.32 5.73 -24.65
C ARG A 227 -1.37 6.91 -24.71
N ARG A 228 -1.70 8.04 -24.08
CA ARG A 228 -0.79 9.19 -24.01
C ARG A 228 0.46 8.90 -23.19
N VAL A 229 0.30 8.23 -22.07
CA VAL A 229 1.42 7.79 -21.22
C VAL A 229 2.28 6.77 -21.96
N PHE A 230 1.65 5.80 -22.65
CA PHE A 230 2.37 4.85 -23.51
C PHE A 230 3.19 5.55 -24.60
N HIS A 231 2.63 6.55 -25.29
CA HIS A 231 3.40 7.32 -26.28
C HIS A 231 4.55 8.09 -25.62
N ALA A 232 4.33 8.68 -24.44
CA ALA A 232 5.38 9.40 -23.71
C ALA A 232 6.55 8.49 -23.31
N ALA A 233 6.29 7.22 -23.01
CA ALA A 233 7.34 6.23 -22.70
C ALA A 233 8.39 6.11 -23.82
N PHE A 234 8.02 6.34 -25.09
CA PHE A 234 8.96 6.30 -26.23
C PHE A 234 9.99 7.44 -26.22
N ALA A 235 9.81 8.45 -25.39
CA ALA A 235 10.81 9.50 -25.19
C ALA A 235 11.91 9.11 -24.19
N THR A 236 11.78 7.98 -23.49
CA THR A 236 12.75 7.53 -22.49
C THR A 236 13.88 6.71 -23.12
N LEU A 237 15.08 6.80 -22.55
CA LEU A 237 16.21 5.93 -22.92
C LEU A 237 15.93 4.49 -22.53
N ASP A 238 15.23 4.26 -21.42
CA ASP A 238 14.88 2.94 -20.92
C ASP A 238 13.97 2.17 -21.89
N GLN A 239 13.07 2.87 -22.60
CA GLN A 239 12.27 2.24 -23.65
C GLN A 239 13.17 1.72 -24.79
N LYS A 240 14.17 2.51 -25.21
CA LYS A 240 15.11 2.10 -26.27
C LYS A 240 15.94 0.90 -25.81
N GLU A 241 16.46 0.96 -24.58
CA GLU A 241 17.22 -0.13 -23.98
C GLU A 241 16.38 -1.40 -23.86
N GLY A 242 15.16 -1.30 -23.33
CA GLY A 242 14.29 -2.46 -23.13
C GLY A 242 13.97 -3.19 -24.43
N MET A 243 13.63 -2.45 -25.49
CA MET A 243 13.35 -3.05 -26.80
C MET A 243 14.61 -3.63 -27.46
N ALA A 244 15.76 -2.93 -27.38
CA ALA A 244 17.03 -3.43 -27.91
C ALA A 244 17.48 -4.71 -27.18
N ALA A 245 17.39 -4.74 -25.86
CA ALA A 245 17.70 -5.90 -25.04
C ALA A 245 16.82 -7.11 -25.39
N PHE A 246 15.50 -6.88 -25.57
CA PHE A 246 14.56 -7.93 -25.97
C PHE A 246 14.92 -8.54 -27.34
N VAL A 247 15.20 -7.70 -28.36
CA VAL A 247 15.59 -8.16 -29.68
C VAL A 247 16.91 -8.92 -29.62
N ALA A 248 17.87 -8.44 -28.82
CA ALA A 248 19.18 -9.06 -28.64
C ALA A 248 19.15 -10.28 -27.68
N LYS A 249 17.99 -10.64 -27.09
CA LYS A 249 17.81 -11.74 -26.13
C LYS A 249 18.75 -11.65 -24.91
N ARG A 250 18.98 -10.44 -24.40
CA ARG A 250 19.75 -10.15 -23.18
C ARG A 250 18.89 -9.46 -22.11
N ALA A 251 19.37 -9.42 -20.89
CA ALA A 251 18.75 -8.62 -19.85
C ALA A 251 18.89 -7.11 -20.15
N PRO A 252 17.86 -6.29 -19.90
CA PRO A 252 17.96 -4.84 -20.02
C PRO A 252 18.72 -4.22 -18.85
N GLU A 253 19.40 -3.10 -19.11
CA GLU A 253 20.09 -2.27 -18.12
C GLU A 253 19.44 -0.89 -18.07
N PHE A 254 18.37 -0.76 -17.29
CA PHE A 254 17.65 0.49 -17.17
C PHE A 254 18.46 1.55 -16.40
N LYS A 255 18.32 2.80 -16.79
CA LYS A 255 19.05 3.96 -16.23
C LYS A 255 18.11 4.99 -15.60
N ASP A 256 16.80 4.72 -15.61
CA ASP A 256 15.75 5.61 -15.09
C ASP A 256 15.70 6.97 -15.81
N LYS A 257 15.93 6.96 -17.11
CA LYS A 257 16.02 8.15 -17.98
C LYS A 257 15.22 8.01 -19.27
#